data_c3f77650cd4c02a1b382c1f01a24a2c9
#
_entry.id   c3f77650cd4c02a1b382c1f01a24a2c9
#
_cell.length_a   1.000
_cell.length_b   1.000
_cell.length_c   1.000
_cell.angle_alpha   90.00
_cell.angle_beta   90.00
_cell.angle_gamma   90.00
#
_symmetry.space_group_name_H-M   'P 1'
#
loop_
_entity.id
_entity.type
_entity.pdbx_description
1 polymer ?
#
loop_
_entity_poly.entity_id
_entity_poly.type
_entity_poly.pdbx_seq_one_letter_code
_entity_poly.pdbx_strand_id
1 'polypeptide(L)'
;MATTTRTGSLGLQAPASRHPAVDALRRIVITPVGAVSLAVIVALVFIAVFATWIAPYSFRLPSADTFQGPSSVHFLGTDNIGRDTLSRLIQGARVSIYVGFLTVGFGTLVGACVGLTSGFIGGTADLIIQRFVDSIQAIPALILTMAIISVIGPSTTNAVLAIAVFVAASNSRVVRGAVFAVKENVYLEAAEVIGASPLRRMVRHVLPNVMPPILILISAGFGSAIIIESALSFLGLATQRPDVSWGMMLRDGRAFMESQPGVMLSAGTVIAITVLAFNMLGDVVRDVLDPRLRGSR
;
A
#
# COMPACT_ATOMS: atom_id res chain seq x y z
N MET A 1 -4.50 -70.05 -24.64
CA MET A 1 -4.32 -69.43 -23.32
C MET A 1 -4.14 -67.92 -23.58
N ALA A 2 -5.17 -67.16 -23.48
CA ALA A 2 -5.14 -65.68 -23.73
C ALA A 2 -5.15 -64.99 -22.38
N THR A 3 -4.08 -64.26 -22.08
CA THR A 3 -3.89 -63.46 -20.86
C THR A 3 -4.46 -62.07 -21.13
N THR A 4 -5.62 -61.78 -20.56
CA THR A 4 -6.25 -60.45 -20.56
C THR A 4 -5.57 -59.55 -19.50
N THR A 5 -4.73 -58.62 -19.95
CA THR A 5 -4.19 -57.55 -19.12
C THR A 5 -5.28 -56.50 -18.85
N ARG A 6 -5.78 -56.45 -17.63
CA ARG A 6 -6.64 -55.39 -17.12
C ARG A 6 -5.80 -54.10 -16.92
N THR A 7 -5.91 -53.16 -17.84
CA THR A 7 -5.45 -51.75 -17.61
C THR A 7 -6.40 -51.06 -16.65
N GLY A 8 -6.00 -51.03 -15.38
CA GLY A 8 -6.66 -50.22 -14.38
C GLY A 8 -6.43 -48.73 -14.69
N SER A 9 -7.44 -48.04 -15.14
CA SER A 9 -7.46 -46.58 -15.23
C SER A 9 -7.41 -46.02 -13.81
N LEU A 10 -6.22 -45.57 -13.36
CA LEU A 10 -6.08 -44.71 -12.22
C LEU A 10 -6.78 -43.40 -12.57
N GLY A 11 -8.03 -43.25 -12.13
CA GLY A 11 -8.76 -42.01 -12.18
C GLY A 11 -8.09 -40.98 -11.27
N LEU A 12 -7.11 -40.27 -11.81
CA LEU A 12 -6.59 -39.04 -11.21
C LEU A 12 -7.76 -38.03 -11.26
N GLN A 13 -8.59 -38.01 -10.21
CA GLN A 13 -9.50 -36.92 -9.97
C GLN A 13 -8.65 -35.68 -9.80
N ALA A 14 -8.59 -34.84 -10.84
CA ALA A 14 -8.03 -33.50 -10.71
C ALA A 14 -8.79 -32.79 -9.57
N PRO A 15 -8.11 -32.25 -8.56
CA PRO A 15 -8.77 -31.53 -7.49
C PRO A 15 -9.57 -30.39 -8.11
N ALA A 16 -10.84 -30.25 -7.72
CA ALA A 16 -11.74 -29.19 -8.19
C ALA A 16 -11.01 -27.86 -8.14
N SER A 17 -10.85 -27.21 -9.30
CA SER A 17 -10.12 -25.95 -9.44
C SER A 17 -10.83 -24.86 -8.62
N ARG A 18 -10.37 -24.62 -7.41
CA ARG A 18 -10.80 -23.47 -6.61
C ARG A 18 -10.37 -22.19 -7.33
N HIS A 19 -11.18 -21.14 -7.17
CA HIS A 19 -10.87 -19.84 -7.78
C HIS A 19 -9.47 -19.39 -7.32
N PRO A 20 -8.54 -18.98 -8.22
CA PRO A 20 -7.15 -18.67 -7.88
C PRO A 20 -7.00 -17.66 -6.72
N ALA A 21 -7.93 -16.71 -6.62
CA ALA A 21 -7.96 -15.72 -5.54
C ALA A 21 -8.25 -16.34 -4.16
N VAL A 22 -9.11 -17.37 -4.10
CA VAL A 22 -9.44 -18.08 -2.84
C VAL A 22 -8.24 -18.88 -2.35
N ASP A 23 -7.52 -19.54 -3.27
CA ASP A 23 -6.31 -20.27 -2.93
C ASP A 23 -5.18 -19.33 -2.47
N ALA A 24 -5.04 -18.17 -3.10
CA ALA A 24 -4.10 -17.15 -2.66
C ALA A 24 -4.42 -16.64 -1.25
N LEU A 25 -5.67 -16.26 -0.99
CA LEU A 25 -6.11 -15.80 0.33
C LEU A 25 -5.90 -16.88 1.41
N ARG A 26 -6.25 -18.13 1.11
CA ARG A 26 -6.03 -19.26 2.03
C ARG A 26 -4.54 -19.43 2.37
N ARG A 27 -3.65 -19.32 1.40
CA ARG A 27 -2.20 -19.42 1.61
C ARG A 27 -1.69 -18.28 2.49
N ILE A 28 -2.18 -17.05 2.29
CA ILE A 28 -1.84 -15.89 3.14
C ILE A 28 -2.26 -16.18 4.59
N VAL A 29 -3.49 -16.65 4.82
CA VAL A 29 -4.02 -16.89 6.17
C VAL A 29 -3.37 -18.09 6.86
N ILE A 30 -2.90 -19.10 6.14
CA ILE A 30 -2.23 -20.27 6.72
C ILE A 30 -0.80 -19.94 7.18
N THR A 31 -0.12 -18.97 6.56
CA THR A 31 1.21 -18.56 7.03
C THR A 31 1.10 -17.74 8.30
N PRO A 32 1.85 -18.06 9.39
CA PRO A 32 1.75 -17.31 10.65
C PRO A 32 2.00 -15.81 10.46
N VAL A 33 2.99 -15.45 9.66
CA VAL A 33 3.31 -14.06 9.32
C VAL A 33 2.15 -13.39 8.59
N GLY A 34 1.56 -14.06 7.60
CA GLY A 34 0.42 -13.54 6.85
C GLY A 34 -0.83 -13.38 7.70
N ALA A 35 -1.12 -14.35 8.58
CA ALA A 35 -2.25 -14.28 9.50
C ALA A 35 -2.12 -13.11 10.48
N VAL A 36 -0.95 -12.93 11.11
CA VAL A 36 -0.71 -11.85 12.07
C VAL A 36 -0.75 -10.49 11.38
N SER A 37 -0.06 -10.32 10.26
CA SER A 37 -0.07 -9.04 9.53
C SER A 37 -1.46 -8.68 9.02
N LEU A 38 -2.20 -9.65 8.49
CA LEU A 38 -3.58 -9.43 8.05
C LEU A 38 -4.50 -9.06 9.23
N ALA A 39 -4.37 -9.74 10.38
CA ALA A 39 -5.16 -9.44 11.59
C ALA A 39 -4.88 -8.00 12.08
N VAL A 40 -3.61 -7.58 12.11
CA VAL A 40 -3.24 -6.20 12.49
C VAL A 40 -3.82 -5.19 11.50
N ILE A 41 -3.71 -5.42 10.20
CA ILE A 41 -4.25 -4.51 9.19
C ILE A 41 -5.78 -4.43 9.28
N VAL A 42 -6.47 -5.56 9.43
CA VAL A 42 -7.93 -5.58 9.60
C VAL A 42 -8.34 -4.82 10.87
N ALA A 43 -7.62 -5.01 11.98
CA ALA A 43 -7.87 -4.25 13.21
C ALA A 43 -7.65 -2.74 13.00
N LEU A 44 -6.58 -2.33 12.32
CA LEU A 44 -6.30 -0.92 12.02
C LEU A 44 -7.36 -0.31 11.10
N VAL A 45 -7.79 -1.03 10.07
CA VAL A 45 -8.88 -0.59 9.18
C VAL A 45 -10.19 -0.49 9.95
N PHE A 46 -10.49 -1.47 10.79
CA PHE A 46 -11.66 -1.43 11.67
C PHE A 46 -11.63 -0.21 12.59
N ILE A 47 -10.50 0.05 13.27
CA ILE A 47 -10.31 1.24 14.10
C ILE A 47 -10.49 2.51 13.28
N ALA A 48 -9.93 2.59 12.07
CA ALA A 48 -10.04 3.76 11.21
C ALA A 48 -11.48 4.04 10.77
N VAL A 49 -12.24 3.00 10.39
CA VAL A 49 -13.64 3.13 9.97
C VAL A 49 -14.53 3.54 11.14
N PHE A 50 -14.37 2.89 12.27
CA PHE A 50 -15.19 3.09 13.47
C PHE A 50 -14.60 4.11 14.46
N ALA A 51 -13.60 4.87 14.06
CA ALA A 51 -12.84 5.80 14.91
C ALA A 51 -13.75 6.75 15.71
N THR A 52 -14.80 7.28 15.10
CA THR A 52 -15.73 8.23 15.75
C THR A 52 -16.55 7.58 16.87
N TRP A 53 -16.82 6.28 16.80
CA TRP A 53 -17.59 5.55 17.82
C TRP A 53 -16.71 4.89 18.88
N ILE A 54 -15.45 4.57 18.53
CA ILE A 54 -14.50 3.90 19.42
C ILE A 54 -13.77 4.90 20.32
N ALA A 55 -13.52 6.12 19.82
CA ALA A 55 -12.79 7.15 20.57
C ALA A 55 -13.57 7.56 21.83
N PRO A 56 -12.99 7.39 23.04
CA PRO A 56 -13.70 7.68 24.29
C PRO A 56 -13.97 9.18 24.49
N TYR A 57 -13.12 10.05 23.93
CA TYR A 57 -13.20 11.50 24.07
C TYR A 57 -13.14 12.22 22.74
N SER A 58 -13.51 13.49 22.73
CA SER A 58 -13.29 14.34 21.56
C SER A 58 -11.79 14.58 21.35
N PHE A 59 -11.29 14.24 20.17
CA PHE A 59 -9.89 14.49 19.80
C PHE A 59 -9.57 15.97 19.54
N ARG A 60 -10.60 16.83 19.48
CA ARG A 60 -10.48 18.26 19.16
C ARG A 60 -10.52 19.15 20.38
N LEU A 61 -11.35 18.80 21.37
CA LEU A 61 -11.62 19.66 22.51
C LEU A 61 -10.46 19.61 23.52
N PRO A 62 -9.87 20.76 23.85
CA PRO A 62 -8.91 20.84 24.95
C PRO A 62 -9.61 20.66 26.29
N SER A 63 -8.87 20.25 27.31
CA SER A 63 -9.31 20.18 28.68
C SER A 63 -8.32 20.86 29.65
N ALA A 64 -8.69 21.02 30.90
CA ALA A 64 -7.78 21.53 31.93
C ALA A 64 -6.70 20.50 32.33
N ASP A 65 -6.89 19.22 31.95
CA ASP A 65 -6.05 18.07 32.31
C ASP A 65 -4.82 17.97 31.37
N THR A 66 -3.97 18.97 31.39
CA THR A 66 -2.78 19.03 30.53
C THR A 66 -1.68 18.10 31.06
N PHE A 67 -0.99 17.39 30.14
CA PHE A 67 0.16 16.54 30.45
C PHE A 67 -0.09 15.46 31.52
N GLN A 68 -1.32 14.99 31.65
CA GLN A 68 -1.59 13.85 32.55
C GLN A 68 -0.96 12.57 32.02
N GLY A 69 -0.33 11.81 32.92
CA GLY A 69 0.17 10.49 32.61
C GLY A 69 -0.96 9.47 32.37
N PRO A 70 -0.63 8.27 31.91
CA PRO A 70 -1.59 7.19 31.76
C PRO A 70 -2.38 6.91 33.04
N SER A 71 -3.70 6.85 32.92
CA SER A 71 -4.64 6.66 34.05
C SER A 71 -5.87 5.87 33.60
N SER A 72 -6.74 5.48 34.55
CA SER A 72 -8.02 4.83 34.23
C SER A 72 -8.99 5.75 33.48
N VAL A 73 -8.80 7.08 33.52
CA VAL A 73 -9.59 8.08 32.80
C VAL A 73 -8.97 8.33 31.40
N HIS A 74 -7.67 8.53 31.35
CA HIS A 74 -6.91 8.74 30.12
C HIS A 74 -5.88 7.66 29.94
N PHE A 75 -6.21 6.57 29.23
CA PHE A 75 -5.37 5.37 29.11
C PHE A 75 -3.95 5.62 28.61
N LEU A 76 -3.76 6.58 27.70
CA LEU A 76 -2.45 7.01 27.20
C LEU A 76 -2.09 8.44 27.61
N GLY A 77 -2.77 8.96 28.64
CA GLY A 77 -2.57 10.30 29.13
C GLY A 77 -3.12 11.37 28.18
N THR A 78 -2.75 12.63 28.44
CA THR A 78 -3.20 13.80 27.69
C THR A 78 -2.01 14.57 27.12
N ASP A 79 -2.28 15.35 26.08
CA ASP A 79 -1.28 16.21 25.45
C ASP A 79 -1.13 17.60 26.13
N ASN A 80 -0.34 18.48 25.52
CA ASN A 80 -0.02 19.82 26.03
C ASN A 80 -1.21 20.76 26.20
N ILE A 81 -2.37 20.46 25.64
CA ILE A 81 -3.61 21.22 25.80
C ILE A 81 -4.76 20.36 26.35
N GLY A 82 -4.43 19.23 26.97
CA GLY A 82 -5.38 18.36 27.67
C GLY A 82 -6.23 17.47 26.76
N ARG A 83 -5.86 17.26 25.48
CA ARG A 83 -6.59 16.34 24.60
C ARG A 83 -6.16 14.89 24.89
N ASP A 84 -7.12 13.97 24.89
CA ASP A 84 -6.87 12.54 25.13
C ASP A 84 -6.02 11.91 24.00
N THR A 85 -4.87 11.35 24.38
CA THR A 85 -3.90 10.79 23.44
C THR A 85 -4.45 9.54 22.72
N LEU A 86 -5.20 8.67 23.42
CA LEU A 86 -5.79 7.48 22.81
C LEU A 86 -6.84 7.87 21.75
N SER A 87 -7.73 8.80 22.07
CA SER A 87 -8.74 9.30 21.12
C SER A 87 -8.09 9.91 19.87
N ARG A 88 -6.98 10.64 20.04
CA ARG A 88 -6.21 11.19 18.93
C ARG A 88 -5.53 10.11 18.09
N LEU A 89 -5.00 9.04 18.69
CA LEU A 89 -4.43 7.90 17.97
C LEU A 89 -5.48 7.18 17.13
N ILE A 90 -6.67 6.94 17.72
CA ILE A 90 -7.80 6.30 17.03
C ILE A 90 -8.26 7.15 15.84
N GLN A 91 -8.45 8.44 16.01
CA GLN A 91 -8.84 9.34 14.92
C GLN A 91 -7.73 9.54 13.90
N GLY A 92 -6.46 9.56 14.34
CA GLY A 92 -5.29 9.62 13.47
C GLY A 92 -5.20 8.41 12.53
N ALA A 93 -5.62 7.23 12.98
CA ALA A 93 -5.70 6.04 12.14
C ALA A 93 -6.57 6.28 10.89
N ARG A 94 -7.69 6.97 11.05
CA ARG A 94 -8.60 7.28 9.94
C ARG A 94 -7.90 8.07 8.84
N VAL A 95 -7.16 9.11 9.19
CA VAL A 95 -6.47 9.96 8.23
C VAL A 95 -5.27 9.22 7.61
N SER A 96 -4.40 8.61 8.43
CA SER A 96 -3.20 7.94 7.95
C SER A 96 -3.52 6.72 7.06
N ILE A 97 -4.52 5.91 7.41
CA ILE A 97 -4.98 4.78 6.60
C ILE A 97 -5.65 5.27 5.30
N TYR A 98 -6.51 6.27 5.37
CA TYR A 98 -7.13 6.88 4.19
C TYR A 98 -6.10 7.39 3.18
N VAL A 99 -5.10 8.14 3.66
CA VAL A 99 -4.01 8.64 2.80
C VAL A 99 -3.23 7.48 2.19
N GLY A 100 -2.87 6.46 2.97
CA GLY A 100 -2.19 5.27 2.48
C GLY A 100 -2.94 4.58 1.35
N PHE A 101 -4.24 4.30 1.54
CA PHE A 101 -5.07 3.64 0.53
C PHE A 101 -5.21 4.45 -0.75
N LEU A 102 -5.54 5.74 -0.64
CA LEU A 102 -5.71 6.59 -1.82
C LEU A 102 -4.40 6.79 -2.60
N THR A 103 -3.32 7.03 -1.88
CA THR A 103 -2.00 7.24 -2.50
C THR A 103 -1.55 6.01 -3.27
N VAL A 104 -1.61 4.84 -2.63
CA VAL A 104 -1.18 3.58 -3.25
C VAL A 104 -2.14 3.17 -4.36
N GLY A 105 -3.44 3.24 -4.12
CA GLY A 105 -4.46 2.88 -5.11
C GLY A 105 -4.35 3.74 -6.37
N PHE A 106 -4.39 5.06 -6.21
CA PHE A 106 -4.33 5.99 -7.33
C PHE A 106 -2.94 6.01 -7.99
N GLY A 107 -1.87 6.05 -7.19
CA GLY A 107 -0.50 6.05 -7.71
C GLY A 107 -0.17 4.76 -8.48
N THR A 108 -0.60 3.58 -7.96
CA THR A 108 -0.38 2.32 -8.68
C THR A 108 -1.25 2.22 -9.93
N LEU A 109 -2.49 2.69 -9.90
CA LEU A 109 -3.36 2.71 -11.08
C LEU A 109 -2.73 3.53 -12.21
N VAL A 110 -2.34 4.78 -11.92
CA VAL A 110 -1.69 5.66 -12.89
C VAL A 110 -0.35 5.07 -13.36
N GLY A 111 0.48 4.58 -12.43
CA GLY A 111 1.76 3.95 -12.75
C GLY A 111 1.59 2.69 -13.61
N ALA A 112 0.59 1.86 -13.32
CA ALA A 112 0.28 0.68 -14.13
C ALA A 112 -0.17 1.07 -15.55
N CYS A 113 -1.02 2.08 -15.70
CA CYS A 113 -1.44 2.58 -17.00
C CYS A 113 -0.25 3.13 -17.80
N VAL A 114 0.62 3.91 -17.16
CA VAL A 114 1.83 4.48 -17.82
C VAL A 114 2.81 3.35 -18.19
N GLY A 115 3.11 2.44 -17.28
CA GLY A 115 4.03 1.33 -17.51
C GLY A 115 3.52 0.34 -18.56
N LEU A 116 2.22 0.04 -18.53
CA LEU A 116 1.57 -0.85 -19.49
C LEU A 116 1.61 -0.24 -20.91
N THR A 117 1.20 1.02 -21.07
CA THR A 117 1.21 1.71 -22.36
C THR A 117 2.62 1.91 -22.90
N SER A 118 3.55 2.39 -22.08
CA SER A 118 4.95 2.61 -22.42
C SER A 118 5.61 1.30 -22.87
N GLY A 119 5.53 0.25 -22.07
CA GLY A 119 6.11 -1.06 -22.37
C GLY A 119 5.46 -1.76 -23.57
N PHE A 120 4.13 -1.59 -23.75
CA PHE A 120 3.43 -2.22 -24.87
C PHE A 120 3.73 -1.54 -26.21
N ILE A 121 3.69 -0.21 -26.29
CA ILE A 121 4.00 0.55 -27.50
C ILE A 121 5.48 0.40 -27.86
N GLY A 122 6.38 0.62 -26.89
CA GLY A 122 7.82 0.57 -27.13
C GLY A 122 8.36 1.73 -27.99
N GLY A 123 9.58 1.56 -28.52
CA GLY A 123 10.19 2.52 -29.44
C GLY A 123 10.39 3.92 -28.86
N THR A 124 10.26 4.96 -29.69
CA THR A 124 10.48 6.36 -29.30
C THR A 124 9.46 6.86 -28.28
N ALA A 125 8.21 6.39 -28.35
CA ALA A 125 7.18 6.76 -27.39
C ALA A 125 7.53 6.30 -25.96
N ASP A 126 8.01 5.07 -25.83
CA ASP A 126 8.50 4.52 -24.57
C ASP A 126 9.68 5.35 -24.04
N LEU A 127 10.66 5.68 -24.89
CA LEU A 127 11.81 6.49 -24.49
C LEU A 127 11.38 7.86 -23.94
N ILE A 128 10.44 8.54 -24.59
CA ILE A 128 9.96 9.85 -24.14
C ILE A 128 9.25 9.72 -22.79
N ILE A 129 8.31 8.78 -22.67
CA ILE A 129 7.56 8.57 -21.42
C ILE A 129 8.52 8.26 -20.26
N GLN A 130 9.49 7.37 -20.50
CA GLN A 130 10.45 7.01 -19.46
C GLN A 130 11.40 8.17 -19.08
N ARG A 131 11.71 9.10 -19.97
CA ARG A 131 12.46 10.32 -19.61
C ARG A 131 11.72 11.18 -18.58
N PHE A 132 10.39 11.33 -18.73
CA PHE A 132 9.59 12.01 -17.71
C PHE A 132 9.57 11.24 -16.37
N VAL A 133 9.39 9.91 -16.43
CA VAL A 133 9.45 9.05 -15.25
C VAL A 133 10.81 9.14 -14.56
N ASP A 134 11.90 9.13 -15.31
CA ASP A 134 13.26 9.25 -14.80
C ASP A 134 13.49 10.61 -14.12
N SER A 135 12.99 11.69 -14.74
CA SER A 135 13.09 13.04 -14.15
C SER A 135 12.38 13.13 -12.79
N ILE A 136 11.20 12.52 -12.65
CA ILE A 136 10.48 12.45 -11.38
C ILE A 136 11.27 11.63 -10.34
N GLN A 137 11.82 10.48 -10.73
CA GLN A 137 12.56 9.60 -9.83
C GLN A 137 13.97 10.07 -9.48
N ALA A 138 14.54 11.03 -10.25
CA ALA A 138 15.81 11.66 -9.93
C ALA A 138 15.76 12.49 -8.63
N ILE A 139 14.55 12.91 -8.23
CA ILE A 139 14.33 13.70 -7.02
C ILE A 139 13.91 12.75 -5.90
N PRO A 140 14.54 12.79 -4.70
CA PRO A 140 14.10 12.02 -3.55
C PRO A 140 12.61 12.26 -3.23
N ALA A 141 11.86 11.18 -2.92
CA ALA A 141 10.41 11.21 -2.75
C ALA A 141 9.91 12.33 -1.83
N LEU A 142 10.56 12.50 -0.66
CA LEU A 142 10.16 13.52 0.31
C LEU A 142 10.37 14.93 -0.25
N ILE A 143 11.49 15.19 -0.92
CA ILE A 143 11.79 16.51 -1.50
C ILE A 143 10.82 16.84 -2.62
N LEU A 144 10.54 15.87 -3.50
CA LEU A 144 9.58 16.07 -4.59
C LEU A 144 8.18 16.38 -4.04
N THR A 145 7.71 15.61 -3.07
CA THR A 145 6.37 15.80 -2.48
C THR A 145 6.27 17.13 -1.75
N MET A 146 7.34 17.54 -1.01
CA MET A 146 7.41 18.86 -0.39
C MET A 146 7.35 19.99 -1.43
N ALA A 147 8.11 19.88 -2.53
CA ALA A 147 8.11 20.88 -3.59
C ALA A 147 6.70 21.01 -4.23
N ILE A 148 6.04 19.90 -4.52
CA ILE A 148 4.68 19.91 -5.07
C ILE A 148 3.72 20.60 -4.08
N ILE A 149 3.72 20.19 -2.81
CA ILE A 149 2.83 20.75 -1.79
C ILE A 149 3.09 22.23 -1.55
N SER A 150 4.34 22.69 -1.66
CA SER A 150 4.67 24.12 -1.53
C SER A 150 4.01 24.99 -2.60
N VAL A 151 3.72 24.42 -3.77
CA VAL A 151 3.04 25.11 -4.88
C VAL A 151 1.52 25.04 -4.74
N ILE A 152 0.98 23.85 -4.43
CA ILE A 152 -0.48 23.62 -4.42
C ILE A 152 -1.13 23.87 -3.04
N GLY A 153 -0.31 24.10 -2.01
CA GLY A 153 -0.74 24.35 -0.64
C GLY A 153 -0.84 23.08 0.22
N PRO A 154 -0.70 23.23 1.56
CA PRO A 154 -0.76 22.13 2.52
C PRO A 154 -2.20 21.65 2.73
N SER A 155 -2.47 20.39 2.45
CA SER A 155 -3.71 19.69 2.79
C SER A 155 -3.52 18.17 2.69
N THR A 156 -4.40 17.41 3.32
CA THR A 156 -4.39 15.94 3.23
C THR A 156 -4.57 15.46 1.78
N THR A 157 -5.46 16.10 1.02
CA THR A 157 -5.71 15.74 -0.38
C THR A 157 -4.50 16.04 -1.26
N ASN A 158 -3.88 17.21 -1.07
CA ASN A 158 -2.68 17.60 -1.84
C ASN A 158 -1.49 16.68 -1.50
N ALA A 159 -1.38 16.23 -0.25
CA ALA A 159 -0.39 15.24 0.14
C ALA A 159 -0.62 13.90 -0.58
N VAL A 160 -1.86 13.41 -0.65
CA VAL A 160 -2.21 12.20 -1.43
C VAL A 160 -1.76 12.35 -2.88
N LEU A 161 -2.10 13.46 -3.55
CA LEU A 161 -1.74 13.71 -4.95
C LEU A 161 -0.22 13.77 -5.14
N ALA A 162 0.48 14.52 -4.28
CA ALA A 162 1.93 14.66 -4.38
C ALA A 162 2.67 13.32 -4.20
N ILE A 163 2.26 12.51 -3.21
CA ILE A 163 2.87 11.20 -2.99
C ILE A 163 2.49 10.24 -4.13
N ALA A 164 1.25 10.30 -4.64
CA ALA A 164 0.80 9.46 -5.73
C ALA A 164 1.59 9.68 -7.03
N VAL A 165 2.06 10.91 -7.32
CA VAL A 165 2.94 11.21 -8.45
C VAL A 165 4.24 10.40 -8.36
N PHE A 166 4.88 10.37 -7.19
CA PHE A 166 6.09 9.59 -6.97
C PHE A 166 5.84 8.08 -7.07
N VAL A 167 4.76 7.60 -6.44
CA VAL A 167 4.35 6.18 -6.50
C VAL A 167 4.05 5.75 -7.93
N ALA A 168 3.36 6.59 -8.71
CA ALA A 168 3.06 6.32 -10.11
C ALA A 168 4.33 6.18 -10.96
N ALA A 169 5.28 7.09 -10.79
CA ALA A 169 6.56 7.04 -11.50
C ALA A 169 7.34 5.75 -11.13
N SER A 170 7.43 5.41 -9.85
CA SER A 170 8.11 4.21 -9.38
C SER A 170 7.46 2.93 -9.92
N ASN A 171 6.13 2.83 -9.79
CA ASN A 171 5.39 1.64 -10.20
C ASN A 171 5.35 1.46 -11.72
N SER A 172 5.35 2.56 -12.50
CA SER A 172 5.36 2.49 -13.96
C SER A 172 6.58 1.76 -14.50
N ARG A 173 7.75 1.95 -13.87
CA ARG A 173 8.99 1.27 -14.27
C ARG A 173 8.93 -0.24 -14.04
N VAL A 174 8.39 -0.67 -12.90
CA VAL A 174 8.23 -2.10 -12.58
C VAL A 174 7.23 -2.76 -13.51
N VAL A 175 6.09 -2.11 -13.74
CA VAL A 175 5.05 -2.63 -14.65
C VAL A 175 5.58 -2.70 -16.09
N ARG A 176 6.30 -1.67 -16.57
CA ARG A 176 6.96 -1.67 -17.87
C ARG A 176 7.90 -2.87 -18.04
N GLY A 177 8.74 -3.15 -17.04
CA GLY A 177 9.63 -4.32 -17.05
C GLY A 177 8.86 -5.64 -17.15
N ALA A 178 7.76 -5.77 -16.41
CA ALA A 178 6.88 -6.93 -16.50
C ALA A 178 6.21 -7.07 -17.89
N VAL A 179 5.82 -5.95 -18.51
CA VAL A 179 5.25 -5.94 -19.87
C VAL A 179 6.26 -6.44 -20.89
N PHE A 180 7.51 -6.04 -20.80
CA PHE A 180 8.55 -6.53 -21.72
C PHE A 180 8.72 -8.05 -21.60
N ALA A 181 8.80 -8.59 -20.38
CA ALA A 181 8.89 -10.03 -20.18
C ALA A 181 7.67 -10.80 -20.73
N VAL A 182 6.47 -10.21 -20.66
CA VAL A 182 5.27 -10.82 -21.25
C VAL A 182 5.28 -10.72 -22.77
N LYS A 183 5.79 -9.64 -23.37
CA LYS A 183 5.82 -9.44 -24.83
C LYS A 183 6.70 -10.47 -25.57
N GLU A 184 7.68 -11.07 -24.91
CA GLU A 184 8.54 -12.10 -25.48
C GLU A 184 7.84 -13.47 -25.67
N ASN A 185 6.59 -13.61 -25.23
CA ASN A 185 5.88 -14.88 -25.32
C ASN A 185 5.25 -15.10 -26.71
N VAL A 186 5.46 -16.27 -27.29
CA VAL A 186 5.00 -16.69 -28.62
C VAL A 186 3.48 -16.56 -28.82
N TYR A 187 2.68 -16.72 -27.75
CA TYR A 187 1.23 -16.56 -27.88
C TYR A 187 0.76 -15.14 -28.23
N LEU A 188 1.58 -14.12 -27.92
CA LEU A 188 1.27 -12.73 -28.34
C LEU A 188 1.53 -12.51 -29.83
N GLU A 189 2.56 -13.13 -30.38
CA GLU A 189 2.82 -13.14 -31.83
C GLU A 189 1.69 -13.89 -32.56
N ALA A 190 1.30 -15.07 -32.03
CA ALA A 190 0.17 -15.81 -32.57
C ALA A 190 -1.13 -15.00 -32.56
N ALA A 191 -1.39 -14.25 -31.48
CA ALA A 191 -2.55 -13.35 -31.40
C ALA A 191 -2.48 -12.23 -32.44
N GLU A 192 -1.30 -11.73 -32.79
CA GLU A 192 -1.09 -10.75 -33.85
C GLU A 192 -1.38 -11.33 -35.24
N VAL A 193 -0.85 -12.51 -35.52
CA VAL A 193 -1.04 -13.22 -36.83
C VAL A 193 -2.53 -13.47 -37.11
N ILE A 194 -3.34 -13.80 -36.09
CA ILE A 194 -4.79 -14.00 -36.25
C ILE A 194 -5.60 -12.68 -36.24
N GLY A 195 -4.91 -11.50 -36.29
CA GLY A 195 -5.55 -10.20 -36.46
C GLY A 195 -6.08 -9.55 -35.19
N ALA A 196 -5.62 -9.96 -33.98
CA ALA A 196 -6.00 -9.29 -32.74
C ALA A 196 -5.47 -7.85 -32.70
N SER A 197 -6.36 -6.87 -32.47
CA SER A 197 -5.96 -5.46 -32.37
C SER A 197 -4.98 -5.21 -31.22
N PRO A 198 -4.10 -4.20 -31.29
CA PRO A 198 -3.15 -3.87 -30.23
C PRO A 198 -3.80 -3.69 -28.85
N LEU A 199 -4.93 -2.98 -28.79
CA LEU A 199 -5.68 -2.78 -27.55
C LEU A 199 -6.21 -4.12 -26.98
N ARG A 200 -6.72 -5.01 -27.84
CA ARG A 200 -7.18 -6.35 -27.43
C ARG A 200 -6.02 -7.17 -26.87
N ARG A 201 -4.83 -7.14 -27.52
CA ARG A 201 -3.63 -7.83 -27.04
C ARG A 201 -3.19 -7.27 -25.69
N MET A 202 -3.15 -5.95 -25.54
CA MET A 202 -2.77 -5.27 -24.30
C MET A 202 -3.71 -5.64 -23.14
N VAL A 203 -5.03 -5.50 -23.30
CA VAL A 203 -6.00 -5.66 -22.21
C VAL A 203 -6.28 -7.15 -21.92
N ARG A 204 -6.37 -8.02 -22.95
CA ARG A 204 -6.79 -9.41 -22.76
C ARG A 204 -5.63 -10.37 -22.55
N HIS A 205 -4.43 -10.03 -22.99
CA HIS A 205 -3.28 -10.92 -22.90
C HIS A 205 -2.16 -10.37 -22.00
N VAL A 206 -1.79 -9.09 -22.13
CA VAL A 206 -0.70 -8.52 -21.34
C VAL A 206 -1.15 -8.18 -19.94
N LEU A 207 -2.21 -7.38 -19.77
CA LEU A 207 -2.67 -6.91 -18.47
C LEU A 207 -2.92 -8.04 -17.45
N PRO A 208 -3.61 -9.16 -17.78
CA PRO A 208 -3.80 -10.23 -16.80
C PRO A 208 -2.48 -10.88 -16.34
N ASN A 209 -1.48 -10.93 -17.21
CA ASN A 209 -0.18 -11.51 -16.89
C ASN A 209 0.74 -10.59 -16.09
N VAL A 210 0.50 -9.27 -16.11
CA VAL A 210 1.22 -8.29 -15.27
C VAL A 210 0.45 -7.95 -13.97
N MET A 211 -0.75 -8.51 -13.76
CA MET A 211 -1.50 -8.32 -12.51
C MET A 211 -0.75 -8.77 -11.25
N PRO A 212 -0.03 -9.93 -11.23
CA PRO A 212 0.73 -10.32 -10.04
C PRO A 212 1.74 -9.25 -9.59
N PRO A 213 2.64 -8.72 -10.43
CA PRO A 213 3.50 -7.59 -10.07
C PRO A 213 2.74 -6.37 -9.56
N ILE A 214 1.60 -6.00 -10.17
CA ILE A 214 0.79 -4.86 -9.73
C ILE A 214 0.24 -5.09 -8.32
N LEU A 215 -0.27 -6.29 -8.02
CA LEU A 215 -0.78 -6.63 -6.69
C LEU A 215 0.33 -6.59 -5.62
N ILE A 216 1.55 -7.02 -5.97
CA ILE A 216 2.73 -6.91 -5.10
C ILE A 216 3.06 -5.43 -4.83
N LEU A 217 3.04 -4.58 -5.86
CA LEU A 217 3.28 -3.14 -5.71
C LEU A 217 2.24 -2.48 -4.80
N ILE A 218 0.96 -2.87 -4.93
CA ILE A 218 -0.09 -2.38 -4.04
C ILE A 218 0.20 -2.79 -2.60
N SER A 219 0.46 -4.07 -2.33
CA SER A 219 0.65 -4.56 -0.97
C SER A 219 1.90 -3.98 -0.29
N ALA A 220 3.02 -3.85 -1.01
CA ALA A 220 4.26 -3.30 -0.50
C ALA A 220 4.27 -1.76 -0.41
N GLY A 221 3.47 -1.08 -1.24
CA GLY A 221 3.43 0.38 -1.33
C GLY A 221 2.89 1.09 -0.09
N PHE A 222 2.02 0.43 0.70
CA PHE A 222 1.36 1.04 1.85
C PHE A 222 2.35 1.51 2.92
N GLY A 223 3.33 0.68 3.27
CA GLY A 223 4.32 1.02 4.30
C GLY A 223 5.07 2.31 3.95
N SER A 224 5.56 2.43 2.72
CA SER A 224 6.28 3.61 2.25
C SER A 224 5.37 4.86 2.17
N ALA A 225 4.13 4.70 1.72
CA ALA A 225 3.17 5.81 1.66
C ALA A 225 2.86 6.39 3.05
N ILE A 226 2.68 5.54 4.07
CA ILE A 226 2.44 5.96 5.45
C ILE A 226 3.67 6.66 6.03
N ILE A 227 4.89 6.20 5.73
CA ILE A 227 6.12 6.87 6.18
C ILE A 227 6.22 8.27 5.57
N ILE A 228 5.99 8.41 4.26
CA ILE A 228 6.08 9.71 3.58
C ILE A 228 4.96 10.65 4.09
N GLU A 229 3.72 10.17 4.24
CA GLU A 229 2.62 10.95 4.83
C GLU A 229 2.97 11.43 6.23
N SER A 230 3.46 10.53 7.10
CA SER A 230 3.82 10.87 8.46
C SER A 230 4.95 11.89 8.52
N ALA A 231 5.94 11.80 7.64
CA ALA A 231 7.01 12.78 7.52
C ALA A 231 6.48 14.15 7.05
N LEU A 232 5.61 14.18 6.04
CA LEU A 232 4.97 15.42 5.57
C LEU A 232 4.07 16.06 6.63
N SER A 233 3.29 15.25 7.36
CA SER A 233 2.46 15.70 8.48
C SER A 233 3.30 16.21 9.65
N PHE A 234 4.43 15.55 9.95
CA PHE A 234 5.41 16.02 10.92
C PHE A 234 6.00 17.39 10.55
N LEU A 235 6.26 17.63 9.27
CA LEU A 235 6.71 18.92 8.74
C LEU A 235 5.58 19.94 8.61
N GLY A 236 4.32 19.57 8.86
CA GLY A 236 3.17 20.47 8.78
C GLY A 236 2.61 20.68 7.38
N LEU A 237 2.96 19.83 6.42
CA LEU A 237 2.62 19.98 5.01
C LEU A 237 1.44 19.10 4.56
N ALA A 238 1.10 18.03 5.30
CA ALA A 238 -0.01 17.15 4.94
C ALA A 238 -1.27 17.46 5.75
N THR A 239 -1.50 16.75 6.85
CA THR A 239 -2.70 16.93 7.67
C THR A 239 -2.72 18.29 8.37
N GLN A 240 -3.84 19.01 8.23
CA GLN A 240 -4.07 20.31 8.85
C GLN A 240 -5.16 20.22 9.92
N ARG A 241 -5.08 21.09 10.94
CA ARG A 241 -6.16 21.21 11.95
C ARG A 241 -7.47 21.62 11.26
N PRO A 242 -8.63 21.11 11.70
CA PRO A 242 -8.89 20.40 12.97
C PRO A 242 -8.61 18.89 12.92
N ASP A 243 -8.21 18.33 11.78
CA ASP A 243 -7.94 16.90 11.66
C ASP A 243 -6.63 16.51 12.37
N VAL A 244 -6.45 15.20 12.60
CA VAL A 244 -5.28 14.65 13.26
C VAL A 244 -4.80 13.45 12.45
N SER A 245 -3.47 13.32 12.27
CA SER A 245 -2.79 12.12 11.80
C SER A 245 -1.68 11.73 12.76
N TRP A 246 -1.18 10.52 12.64
CA TRP A 246 -0.07 10.06 13.49
C TRP A 246 1.19 10.92 13.30
N GLY A 247 1.49 11.35 12.08
CA GLY A 247 2.60 12.25 11.79
C GLY A 247 2.43 13.64 12.44
N MET A 248 1.20 14.17 12.48
CA MET A 248 0.89 15.40 13.21
C MET A 248 1.07 15.23 14.73
N MET A 249 0.72 14.06 15.28
CA MET A 249 0.96 13.76 16.70
C MET A 249 2.45 13.72 17.04
N LEU A 250 3.28 13.17 16.15
CA LEU A 250 4.75 13.24 16.30
C LEU A 250 5.24 14.68 16.35
N ARG A 251 4.72 15.56 15.47
CA ARG A 251 5.06 16.98 15.45
C ARG A 251 4.65 17.68 16.74
N ASP A 252 3.40 17.47 17.19
CA ASP A 252 2.86 18.10 18.39
C ASP A 252 3.62 17.64 19.65
N GLY A 253 4.06 16.36 19.72
CA GLY A 253 4.80 15.79 20.83
C GLY A 253 6.30 16.16 20.86
N ARG A 254 6.87 16.61 19.71
CA ARG A 254 8.32 16.89 19.59
C ARG A 254 8.84 17.88 20.62
N ALA A 255 8.10 18.97 20.85
CA ALA A 255 8.51 20.04 21.76
C ALA A 255 8.58 19.57 23.24
N PHE A 256 7.94 18.45 23.57
CA PHE A 256 7.80 17.93 24.93
C PHE A 256 8.43 16.55 25.09
N MET A 257 9.28 16.14 24.16
CA MET A 257 9.85 14.80 24.11
C MET A 257 10.64 14.42 25.38
N GLU A 258 11.36 15.40 25.96
CA GLU A 258 12.17 15.17 27.16
C GLU A 258 11.31 15.03 28.43
N SER A 259 10.22 15.78 28.53
CA SER A 259 9.37 15.82 29.73
C SER A 259 8.17 14.90 29.65
N GLN A 260 7.56 14.76 28.47
CA GLN A 260 6.31 14.01 28.25
C GLN A 260 6.36 13.23 26.91
N PRO A 261 7.17 12.17 26.83
CA PRO A 261 7.38 11.41 25.58
C PRO A 261 6.16 10.61 25.13
N GLY A 262 5.13 10.45 25.97
CA GLY A 262 3.99 9.53 25.76
C GLY A 262 3.27 9.72 24.42
N VAL A 263 2.98 10.98 24.02
CA VAL A 263 2.29 11.29 22.76
C VAL A 263 3.15 10.88 21.55
N MET A 264 4.44 11.18 21.60
CA MET A 264 5.36 10.88 20.50
C MET A 264 5.63 9.38 20.39
N LEU A 265 5.89 8.71 21.52
CA LEU A 265 6.12 7.26 21.56
C LEU A 265 4.92 6.47 21.09
N SER A 266 3.72 6.83 21.52
CA SER A 266 2.48 6.15 21.12
C SER A 266 2.22 6.29 19.62
N ALA A 267 2.37 7.49 19.05
CA ALA A 267 2.21 7.72 17.62
C ALA A 267 3.30 6.99 16.79
N GLY A 268 4.55 7.07 17.22
CA GLY A 268 5.66 6.37 16.56
C GLY A 268 5.50 4.86 16.58
N THR A 269 5.04 4.29 17.69
CA THR A 269 4.78 2.85 17.84
C THR A 269 3.68 2.38 16.88
N VAL A 270 2.57 3.12 16.79
CA VAL A 270 1.47 2.77 15.86
C VAL A 270 1.90 2.87 14.41
N ILE A 271 2.68 3.89 14.02
CA ILE A 271 3.26 3.99 12.69
C ILE A 271 4.16 2.77 12.42
N ALA A 272 5.06 2.42 13.34
CA ALA A 272 5.98 1.31 13.18
C ALA A 272 5.24 -0.04 13.03
N ILE A 273 4.24 -0.32 13.87
CA ILE A 273 3.41 -1.53 13.78
C ILE A 273 2.68 -1.56 12.43
N THR A 274 2.11 -0.44 12.00
CA THR A 274 1.37 -0.35 10.74
C THR A 274 2.28 -0.63 9.55
N VAL A 275 3.43 0.04 9.48
CA VAL A 275 4.40 -0.15 8.40
C VAL A 275 4.92 -1.59 8.37
N LEU A 276 5.24 -2.15 9.53
CA LEU A 276 5.70 -3.53 9.65
C LEU A 276 4.63 -4.51 9.14
N ALA A 277 3.37 -4.34 9.57
CA ALA A 277 2.27 -5.20 9.16
C ALA A 277 2.04 -5.17 7.63
N PHE A 278 2.04 -3.98 7.01
CA PHE A 278 1.89 -3.86 5.56
C PHE A 278 3.09 -4.45 4.80
N ASN A 279 4.32 -4.23 5.25
CA ASN A 279 5.50 -4.80 4.62
C ASN A 279 5.50 -6.33 4.71
N MET A 280 5.23 -6.89 5.89
CA MET A 280 5.14 -8.35 6.08
C MET A 280 4.02 -8.97 5.23
N LEU A 281 2.85 -8.31 5.14
CA LEU A 281 1.80 -8.78 4.24
C LEU A 281 2.24 -8.70 2.78
N GLY A 282 2.94 -7.63 2.39
CA GLY A 282 3.49 -7.46 1.04
C GLY A 282 4.44 -8.59 0.64
N ASP A 283 5.34 -8.99 1.54
CA ASP A 283 6.26 -10.12 1.32
C ASP A 283 5.50 -11.45 1.16
N VAL A 284 4.51 -11.71 2.02
CA VAL A 284 3.68 -12.91 1.90
C VAL A 284 2.87 -12.92 0.60
N VAL A 285 2.30 -11.79 0.19
CA VAL A 285 1.60 -11.66 -1.10
C VAL A 285 2.55 -11.94 -2.26
N ARG A 286 3.77 -11.43 -2.21
CA ARG A 286 4.81 -11.70 -3.20
C ARG A 286 5.12 -13.19 -3.30
N ASP A 287 5.35 -13.86 -2.16
CA ASP A 287 5.67 -15.30 -2.12
C ASP A 287 4.52 -16.17 -2.65
N VAL A 288 3.28 -15.79 -2.37
CA VAL A 288 2.09 -16.50 -2.84
C VAL A 288 1.85 -16.32 -4.34
N LEU A 289 2.16 -15.13 -4.88
CA LEU A 289 1.93 -14.78 -6.28
C LEU A 289 3.10 -15.13 -7.20
N ASP A 290 4.32 -15.39 -6.66
CA ASP A 290 5.49 -15.75 -7.47
C ASP A 290 5.33 -17.17 -8.06
N PRO A 291 5.28 -17.31 -9.42
CA PRO A 291 5.13 -18.61 -10.06
C PRO A 291 6.35 -19.52 -9.87
N ARG A 292 7.54 -18.95 -9.64
CA ARG A 292 8.80 -19.69 -9.53
C ARG A 292 8.87 -20.54 -8.25
N LEU A 293 8.15 -20.13 -7.21
CA LEU A 293 8.07 -20.87 -5.94
C LEU A 293 7.04 -22.00 -5.95
N ARG A 294 6.22 -22.11 -7.02
CA ARG A 294 5.21 -23.18 -7.14
C ARG A 294 5.78 -24.54 -7.57
N GLY A 295 7.00 -24.57 -8.12
CA GLY A 295 7.63 -25.79 -8.64
C GLY A 295 8.60 -26.50 -7.68
N SER A 296 8.86 -25.96 -6.48
CA SER A 296 9.88 -26.49 -5.54
C SER A 296 9.29 -27.12 -4.27
N ARG A 297 7.98 -27.41 -4.25
CA ARG A 297 7.33 -28.14 -3.14
C ARG A 297 6.60 -29.36 -3.61
#